data_3859bffb2ea920c27ebec7814c0a2f51
#
_entry.id   3859bffb2ea920c27ebec7814c0a2f51
#
_cell.length_a   1.000
_cell.length_b   1.000
_cell.length_c   1.000
_cell.angle_alpha   90.00
_cell.angle_beta   90.00
_cell.angle_gamma   90.00
#
_symmetry.space_group_name_H-M   'P 1'
#
loop_
_entity.id
_entity.type
_entity.pdbx_description
1 polymer ?
#
loop_
_entity_poly.entity_id
_entity_poly.type
_entity_poly.pdbx_seq_one_letter_code
_entity_poly.pdbx_strand_id
1 'polypeptide(L)'
;MSKVLMVVAQKNFRDEELFIPKEMLQTEGHDVKIASLARAKATGMLGASVMPDMAVHEANPDFFDAIIIVGGSGSPVLAESEDVLGLVQNANARNKIVAAICLGPMALARAGVLAGKKATIFKTEESLKVLKQGGAKYTGEDVTVDGRFVTACGPHAANDFGRKLIEMLKEQH
;
A
#
# COMPACT_ATOMS: atom_id res chain seq x y z
N MET A 1 -14.72 -3.22 13.83
CA MET A 1 -13.60 -3.97 13.21
C MET A 1 -13.62 -3.77 11.70
N SER A 2 -12.49 -3.39 11.16
CA SER A 2 -12.33 -3.23 9.71
C SER A 2 -11.52 -4.38 9.12
N LYS A 3 -11.63 -4.57 7.81
CA LYS A 3 -10.85 -5.57 7.07
C LYS A 3 -9.86 -4.84 6.17
N VAL A 4 -8.61 -5.21 6.28
CA VAL A 4 -7.49 -4.55 5.58
C VAL A 4 -6.73 -5.58 4.76
N LEU A 5 -6.44 -5.24 3.51
CA LEU A 5 -5.61 -6.05 2.64
C LEU A 5 -4.26 -5.36 2.44
N MET A 6 -3.17 -6.05 2.74
CA MET A 6 -1.82 -5.58 2.47
C MET A 6 -1.22 -6.38 1.32
N VAL A 7 -0.79 -5.69 0.28
CA VAL A 7 -0.22 -6.31 -0.92
C VAL A 7 1.29 -6.21 -0.87
N VAL A 8 1.97 -7.33 -1.01
CA VAL A 8 3.44 -7.42 -0.99
C VAL A 8 3.95 -8.04 -2.28
N ALA A 9 5.15 -7.65 -2.71
CA ALA A 9 5.85 -8.33 -3.79
C ALA A 9 6.30 -9.72 -3.30
N GLN A 10 6.44 -10.66 -4.23
CA GLN A 10 6.88 -12.01 -3.92
C GLN A 10 8.30 -12.04 -3.34
N LYS A 11 9.15 -11.11 -3.77
CA LYS A 11 10.53 -10.98 -3.31
C LYS A 11 10.85 -9.55 -2.94
N ASN A 12 11.59 -9.38 -1.86
CA ASN A 12 12.15 -8.09 -1.43
C ASN A 12 11.11 -7.02 -1.11
N PHE A 13 9.99 -7.43 -0.46
CA PHE A 13 9.17 -6.44 0.23
C PHE A 13 9.95 -5.92 1.45
N ARG A 14 9.67 -4.70 1.88
CA ARG A 14 10.33 -4.16 3.06
C ARG A 14 9.61 -4.64 4.32
N ASP A 15 10.33 -5.39 5.14
CA ASP A 15 9.77 -6.11 6.30
C ASP A 15 9.03 -5.19 7.28
N GLU A 16 9.65 -4.07 7.68
CA GLU A 16 9.03 -3.13 8.62
C GLU A 16 7.75 -2.51 8.06
N GLU A 17 7.69 -2.31 6.77
CA GLU A 17 6.53 -1.68 6.11
C GLU A 17 5.32 -2.61 6.06
N LEU A 18 5.55 -3.90 6.16
CA LEU A 18 4.48 -4.88 6.32
C LEU A 18 4.14 -5.07 7.81
N PHE A 19 5.13 -5.45 8.62
CA PHE A 19 4.87 -5.95 9.96
C PHE A 19 4.49 -4.85 10.95
N ILE A 20 5.07 -3.65 10.86
CA ILE A 20 4.74 -2.58 11.80
C ILE A 20 3.27 -2.14 11.66
N PRO A 21 2.81 -1.72 10.47
CA PRO A 21 1.39 -1.36 10.33
C PRO A 21 0.46 -2.55 10.59
N LYS A 22 0.84 -3.76 10.17
CA LYS A 22 0.04 -4.95 10.38
C LYS A 22 -0.22 -5.21 11.86
N GLU A 23 0.83 -5.20 12.67
CA GLU A 23 0.70 -5.42 14.11
C GLU A 23 -0.11 -4.32 14.78
N MET A 24 0.09 -3.07 14.38
CA MET A 24 -0.67 -1.93 14.91
C MET A 24 -2.16 -2.08 14.61
N LEU A 25 -2.50 -2.43 13.37
CA LEU A 25 -3.89 -2.65 12.97
C LEU A 25 -4.53 -3.82 13.71
N GLN A 26 -3.80 -4.91 13.85
CA GLN A 26 -4.29 -6.10 14.58
C GLN A 26 -4.51 -5.80 16.07
N THR A 27 -3.62 -5.02 16.68
CA THR A 27 -3.76 -4.61 18.09
C THR A 27 -5.04 -3.78 18.29
N GLU A 28 -5.45 -3.02 17.29
CA GLU A 28 -6.70 -2.25 17.32
C GLU A 28 -7.93 -3.10 16.95
N GLY A 29 -7.76 -4.40 16.75
CA GLY A 29 -8.86 -5.33 16.48
C GLY A 29 -9.25 -5.46 15.01
N HIS A 30 -8.45 -4.93 14.08
CA HIS A 30 -8.72 -5.06 12.65
C HIS A 30 -8.24 -6.40 12.11
N ASP A 31 -8.93 -6.91 11.11
CA ASP A 31 -8.55 -8.15 10.41
C ASP A 31 -7.65 -7.78 9.23
N VAL A 32 -6.42 -8.27 9.23
CA VAL A 32 -5.43 -7.99 8.19
C VAL A 32 -5.14 -9.25 7.40
N LYS A 33 -5.33 -9.17 6.08
CA LYS A 33 -4.97 -10.23 5.14
C LYS A 33 -3.82 -9.74 4.27
N ILE A 34 -3.04 -10.69 3.77
CA ILE A 34 -1.89 -10.43 2.89
C ILE A 34 -2.18 -11.03 1.52
N ALA A 35 -1.92 -10.25 0.47
CA ALA A 35 -1.98 -10.74 -0.91
C ALA A 35 -0.63 -10.51 -1.59
N SER A 36 -0.33 -11.35 -2.56
CA SER A 36 0.79 -11.15 -3.48
C SER A 36 0.37 -11.55 -4.89
N LEU A 37 1.29 -11.44 -5.85
CA LEU A 37 0.96 -11.79 -7.25
C LEU A 37 0.56 -13.26 -7.38
N ALA A 38 1.16 -14.12 -6.56
CA ALA A 38 0.82 -15.53 -6.49
C ALA A 38 0.58 -15.93 -5.04
N ARG A 39 -0.18 -17.01 -4.85
CA ARG A 39 -0.42 -17.61 -3.55
C ARG A 39 0.77 -18.50 -3.18
N ALA A 40 1.95 -17.89 -3.12
CA ALA A 40 3.21 -18.55 -2.87
C ALA A 40 4.03 -17.72 -1.89
N LYS A 41 4.97 -18.35 -1.20
CA LYS A 41 5.81 -17.69 -0.18
C LYS A 41 6.39 -16.38 -0.71
N ALA A 42 6.26 -15.32 0.08
CA ALA A 42 6.88 -14.03 -0.17
C ALA A 42 8.00 -13.80 0.84
N THR A 43 9.12 -13.25 0.38
CA THR A 43 10.33 -13.04 1.18
C THR A 43 10.67 -11.56 1.24
N GLY A 44 10.90 -11.05 2.44
CA GLY A 44 11.29 -9.67 2.67
C GLY A 44 12.78 -9.43 2.51
N MET A 45 13.14 -8.15 2.36
CA MET A 45 14.53 -7.70 2.21
C MET A 45 15.41 -8.09 3.40
N LEU A 46 14.83 -8.14 4.59
CA LEU A 46 15.56 -8.45 5.84
C LEU A 46 15.41 -9.91 6.26
N GLY A 47 14.87 -10.75 5.38
CA GLY A 47 14.83 -12.20 5.57
C GLY A 47 13.53 -12.75 6.13
N ALA A 48 12.53 -11.93 6.43
CA ALA A 48 11.24 -12.43 6.85
C ALA A 48 10.52 -13.14 5.69
N SER A 49 9.67 -14.08 6.01
CA SER A 49 8.83 -14.72 5.00
C SER A 49 7.39 -14.78 5.48
N VAL A 50 6.45 -14.65 4.53
CA VAL A 50 5.03 -14.79 4.80
C VAL A 50 4.40 -15.65 3.71
N MET A 51 3.35 -16.35 4.06
CA MET A 51 2.51 -17.04 3.09
C MET A 51 1.29 -16.16 2.85
N PRO A 52 1.12 -15.60 1.63
CA PRO A 52 -0.06 -14.80 1.34
C PRO A 52 -1.35 -15.59 1.53
N ASP A 53 -2.37 -14.91 2.04
CA ASP A 53 -3.70 -15.50 2.20
C ASP A 53 -4.39 -15.70 0.86
N MET A 54 -4.02 -14.89 -0.14
CA MET A 54 -4.62 -14.94 -1.47
C MET A 54 -3.68 -14.34 -2.50
N ALA A 55 -3.92 -14.65 -3.77
CA ALA A 55 -3.33 -13.92 -4.88
C ALA A 55 -4.15 -12.65 -5.13
N VAL A 56 -3.51 -11.60 -5.65
CA VAL A 56 -4.17 -10.32 -5.91
C VAL A 56 -5.41 -10.48 -6.79
N HIS A 57 -5.34 -11.34 -7.83
CA HIS A 57 -6.48 -11.55 -8.73
C HIS A 57 -7.70 -12.18 -8.04
N GLU A 58 -7.50 -12.80 -6.87
CA GLU A 58 -8.59 -13.38 -6.07
C GLU A 58 -9.24 -12.37 -5.13
N ALA A 59 -8.61 -11.21 -4.92
CA ALA A 59 -9.09 -10.22 -3.96
C ALA A 59 -10.29 -9.45 -4.49
N ASN A 60 -11.35 -9.40 -3.69
CA ASN A 60 -12.53 -8.59 -4.00
C ASN A 60 -12.49 -7.33 -3.12
N PRO A 61 -12.37 -6.13 -3.72
CA PRO A 61 -12.31 -4.88 -2.95
C PRO A 61 -13.52 -4.66 -2.04
N ASP A 62 -14.68 -5.23 -2.38
CA ASP A 62 -15.88 -5.07 -1.56
C ASP A 62 -15.73 -5.67 -0.16
N PHE A 63 -14.80 -6.62 0.02
CA PHE A 63 -14.58 -7.28 1.30
C PHE A 63 -13.56 -6.55 2.18
N PHE A 64 -12.99 -5.44 1.71
CA PHE A 64 -11.97 -4.71 2.45
C PHE A 64 -12.34 -3.25 2.62
N ASP A 65 -11.95 -2.66 3.74
CA ASP A 65 -12.12 -1.23 4.02
C ASP A 65 -10.90 -0.42 3.56
N ALA A 66 -9.75 -1.08 3.46
CA ALA A 66 -8.50 -0.45 3.04
C ALA A 66 -7.64 -1.44 2.24
N ILE A 67 -6.96 -0.92 1.22
CA ILE A 67 -5.95 -1.63 0.43
C ILE A 67 -4.64 -0.89 0.63
N ILE A 68 -3.59 -1.61 1.02
CA ILE A 68 -2.27 -1.05 1.31
C ILE A 68 -1.24 -1.72 0.41
N ILE A 69 -0.48 -0.93 -0.35
CA ILE A 69 0.64 -1.43 -1.15
C ILE A 69 1.93 -1.26 -0.34
N VAL A 70 2.53 -2.37 0.04
CA VAL A 70 3.78 -2.40 0.79
C VAL A 70 4.95 -2.16 -0.16
N GLY A 71 5.95 -1.42 0.31
CA GLY A 71 7.13 -1.09 -0.49
C GLY A 71 8.25 -2.11 -0.39
N GLY A 72 9.45 -1.65 -0.65
CA GLY A 72 10.66 -2.44 -0.71
C GLY A 72 11.23 -2.45 -2.12
N SER A 73 12.48 -2.93 -2.26
CA SER A 73 13.16 -2.93 -3.56
C SER A 73 12.47 -3.80 -4.61
N GLY A 74 11.68 -4.79 -4.17
CA GLY A 74 10.90 -5.63 -5.08
C GLY A 74 9.54 -5.08 -5.46
N SER A 75 9.06 -4.02 -4.79
CA SER A 75 7.70 -3.53 -4.99
C SER A 75 7.44 -2.86 -6.34
N PRO A 76 8.42 -2.34 -7.10
CA PRO A 76 8.14 -1.80 -8.44
C PRO A 76 7.45 -2.79 -9.38
N VAL A 77 7.65 -4.09 -9.19
CA VAL A 77 6.96 -5.12 -9.97
C VAL A 77 5.44 -5.04 -9.81
N LEU A 78 4.97 -4.59 -8.65
CA LEU A 78 3.54 -4.42 -8.39
C LEU A 78 2.92 -3.34 -9.28
N ALA A 79 3.69 -2.30 -9.58
CA ALA A 79 3.24 -1.21 -10.45
C ALA A 79 3.11 -1.64 -11.92
N GLU A 80 3.66 -2.80 -12.29
CA GLU A 80 3.58 -3.37 -13.63
C GLU A 80 2.51 -4.45 -13.74
N SER A 81 1.86 -4.82 -12.63
CA SER A 81 0.86 -5.87 -12.59
C SER A 81 -0.52 -5.31 -12.89
N GLU A 82 -1.16 -5.80 -13.94
CA GLU A 82 -2.53 -5.42 -14.26
C GLU A 82 -3.50 -5.79 -13.13
N ASP A 83 -3.25 -6.90 -12.44
CA ASP A 83 -4.08 -7.33 -11.32
C ASP A 83 -3.99 -6.33 -10.15
N VAL A 84 -2.79 -5.86 -9.84
CA VAL A 84 -2.60 -4.85 -8.78
C VAL A 84 -3.24 -3.52 -9.18
N LEU A 85 -2.99 -3.06 -10.40
CA LEU A 85 -3.56 -1.80 -10.88
C LEU A 85 -5.09 -1.86 -10.89
N GLY A 86 -5.65 -2.98 -11.32
CA GLY A 86 -7.10 -3.19 -11.31
C GLY A 86 -7.69 -3.20 -9.90
N LEU A 87 -7.01 -3.84 -8.96
CA LEU A 87 -7.43 -3.85 -7.55
C LEU A 87 -7.46 -2.43 -6.98
N VAL A 88 -6.41 -1.65 -7.23
CA VAL A 88 -6.31 -0.26 -6.77
C VAL A 88 -7.43 0.60 -7.39
N GLN A 89 -7.64 0.48 -8.69
CA GLN A 89 -8.70 1.23 -9.40
C GLN A 89 -10.09 0.88 -8.85
N ASN A 90 -10.35 -0.39 -8.65
CA ASN A 90 -11.64 -0.85 -8.13
C ASN A 90 -11.86 -0.42 -6.68
N ALA A 91 -10.83 -0.49 -5.85
CA ALA A 91 -10.92 0.00 -4.47
C ALA A 91 -11.23 1.50 -4.43
N ASN A 92 -10.56 2.27 -5.28
CA ASN A 92 -10.82 3.72 -5.39
C ASN A 92 -12.26 3.99 -5.84
N ALA A 93 -12.74 3.27 -6.85
CA ALA A 93 -14.11 3.43 -7.35
C ALA A 93 -15.17 3.12 -6.29
N ARG A 94 -14.84 2.28 -5.32
CA ARG A 94 -15.72 1.90 -4.21
C ARG A 94 -15.48 2.72 -2.94
N ASN A 95 -14.73 3.81 -3.06
CA ASN A 95 -14.45 4.73 -1.96
C ASN A 95 -13.74 4.07 -0.77
N LYS A 96 -12.91 3.07 -1.01
CA LYS A 96 -12.09 2.46 0.04
C LYS A 96 -10.87 3.34 0.33
N ILE A 97 -10.26 3.13 1.48
CA ILE A 97 -8.95 3.72 1.78
C ILE A 97 -7.93 3.04 0.87
N VAL A 98 -7.13 3.83 0.18
CA VAL A 98 -6.05 3.35 -0.68
C VAL A 98 -4.75 3.94 -0.16
N ALA A 99 -3.82 3.08 0.23
CA ALA A 99 -2.60 3.51 0.90
C ALA A 99 -1.39 2.80 0.31
N ALA A 100 -0.22 3.43 0.44
CA ALA A 100 1.02 2.84 -0.03
C ALA A 100 2.21 3.48 0.69
N ILE A 101 3.30 2.74 0.81
CA ILE A 101 4.49 3.20 1.53
C ILE A 101 5.75 2.90 0.70
N CYS A 102 6.74 3.75 0.82
CA CYS A 102 8.06 3.64 0.19
C CYS A 102 7.94 3.72 -1.34
N LEU A 103 8.22 2.64 -2.05
CA LEU A 103 8.03 2.58 -3.50
C LEU A 103 6.61 2.13 -3.90
N GLY A 104 5.80 1.72 -2.92
CA GLY A 104 4.42 1.32 -3.16
C GLY A 104 3.55 2.34 -3.90
N PRO A 105 3.70 3.65 -3.63
CA PRO A 105 2.91 4.66 -4.37
C PRO A 105 3.10 4.66 -5.88
N MET A 106 4.18 4.05 -6.40
CA MET A 106 4.34 3.87 -7.85
C MET A 106 3.14 3.12 -8.45
N ALA A 107 2.63 2.11 -7.75
CA ALA A 107 1.46 1.36 -8.20
C ALA A 107 0.20 2.25 -8.23
N LEU A 108 0.03 3.11 -7.24
CA LEU A 108 -1.10 4.04 -7.21
C LEU A 108 -1.01 5.05 -8.37
N ALA A 109 0.18 5.56 -8.63
CA ALA A 109 0.41 6.50 -9.73
C ALA A 109 0.13 5.83 -11.09
N ARG A 110 0.62 4.62 -11.28
CA ARG A 110 0.40 3.84 -12.53
C ARG A 110 -1.06 3.46 -12.72
N ALA A 111 -1.78 3.24 -11.64
CA ALA A 111 -3.22 2.96 -11.69
C ALA A 111 -4.04 4.21 -12.06
N GLY A 112 -3.44 5.40 -12.04
CA GLY A 112 -4.10 6.64 -12.41
C GLY A 112 -4.93 7.27 -11.29
N VAL A 113 -4.90 6.70 -10.08
CA VAL A 113 -5.76 7.15 -8.99
C VAL A 113 -5.18 8.36 -8.23
N LEU A 114 -3.91 8.69 -8.44
CA LEU A 114 -3.27 9.84 -7.78
C LEU A 114 -3.31 11.13 -8.61
N ALA A 115 -3.96 11.14 -9.75
CA ALA A 115 -4.04 12.34 -10.59
C ALA A 115 -4.65 13.49 -9.81
N GLY A 116 -3.91 14.60 -9.68
CA GLY A 116 -4.33 15.78 -8.92
C GLY A 116 -4.24 15.63 -7.40
N LYS A 117 -3.78 14.49 -6.90
CA LYS A 117 -3.67 14.23 -5.46
C LYS A 117 -2.27 14.54 -4.95
N LYS A 118 -2.21 14.95 -3.68
CA LYS A 118 -0.93 15.08 -2.97
C LYS A 118 -0.47 13.70 -2.52
N ALA A 119 0.82 13.43 -2.67
CA ALA A 119 1.41 12.15 -2.27
C ALA A 119 2.88 12.30 -1.93
N THR A 120 3.37 11.39 -1.10
CA THR A 120 4.79 11.21 -0.87
C THR A 120 5.23 9.82 -1.32
N ILE A 121 6.54 9.61 -1.43
CA ILE A 121 7.12 8.36 -1.95
C ILE A 121 8.57 8.31 -1.50
N PHE A 122 9.14 7.10 -1.46
CA PHE A 122 10.58 6.96 -1.29
C PHE A 122 11.27 7.60 -2.50
N LYS A 123 12.11 8.59 -2.23
CA LYS A 123 12.68 9.45 -3.26
C LYS A 123 13.80 8.76 -4.04
N THR A 124 13.51 8.44 -5.28
CA THR A 124 14.50 8.07 -6.29
C THR A 124 14.16 8.86 -7.57
N GLU A 125 15.10 8.93 -8.49
CA GLU A 125 14.83 9.59 -9.78
C GLU A 125 13.65 8.93 -10.49
N GLU A 126 13.62 7.62 -10.53
CA GLU A 126 12.55 6.86 -11.18
C GLU A 126 11.21 7.01 -10.45
N SER A 127 11.21 6.90 -9.12
CA SER A 127 9.98 6.99 -8.35
C SER A 127 9.31 8.35 -8.49
N LEU A 128 10.08 9.42 -8.47
CA LEU A 128 9.55 10.77 -8.67
C LEU A 128 9.01 10.95 -10.09
N LYS A 129 9.68 10.37 -11.07
CA LYS A 129 9.22 10.40 -12.46
C LYS A 129 7.87 9.71 -12.62
N VAL A 130 7.73 8.52 -12.05
CA VAL A 130 6.46 7.76 -12.10
C VAL A 130 5.35 8.53 -11.40
N LEU A 131 5.64 9.09 -10.22
CA LEU A 131 4.66 9.87 -9.46
C LEU A 131 4.17 11.06 -10.28
N LYS A 132 5.09 11.79 -10.90
CA LYS A 132 4.79 12.94 -11.77
C LYS A 132 3.98 12.53 -12.99
N GLN A 133 4.36 11.44 -13.65
CA GLN A 133 3.64 10.92 -14.81
C GLN A 133 2.20 10.54 -14.47
N GLY A 134 1.96 10.09 -13.24
CA GLY A 134 0.61 9.82 -12.74
C GLY A 134 -0.18 11.06 -12.33
N GLY A 135 0.41 12.24 -12.46
CA GLY A 135 -0.27 13.50 -12.14
C GLY A 135 -0.33 13.85 -10.67
N ALA A 136 0.42 13.16 -9.83
CA ALA A 136 0.46 13.42 -8.39
C ALA A 136 1.33 14.62 -8.06
N LYS A 137 1.01 15.27 -6.94
CA LYS A 137 1.78 16.38 -6.40
C LYS A 137 2.66 15.88 -5.28
N TYR A 138 3.96 15.76 -5.52
CA TYR A 138 4.91 15.26 -4.53
C TYR A 138 5.09 16.25 -3.39
N THR A 139 4.90 15.80 -2.15
CA THR A 139 4.98 16.66 -0.97
C THR A 139 6.35 16.63 -0.29
N GLY A 140 7.07 15.52 -0.38
CA GLY A 140 8.31 15.32 0.39
C GLY A 140 8.09 15.08 1.88
N GLU A 141 6.84 14.95 2.33
CA GLU A 141 6.52 14.66 3.73
C GLU A 141 6.79 13.19 4.06
N ASP A 142 6.90 12.88 5.35
CA ASP A 142 7.02 11.48 5.80
C ASP A 142 5.72 10.72 5.54
N VAL A 143 4.58 11.33 5.84
CA VAL A 143 3.24 10.78 5.56
C VAL A 143 2.39 11.90 4.97
N THR A 144 1.71 11.60 3.88
CA THR A 144 0.78 12.53 3.24
C THR A 144 -0.61 11.89 3.17
N VAL A 145 -1.63 12.67 3.55
CA VAL A 145 -3.03 12.28 3.45
C VAL A 145 -3.74 13.23 2.50
N ASP A 146 -4.43 12.69 1.53
CA ASP A 146 -5.30 13.46 0.63
C ASP A 146 -6.57 12.65 0.38
N GLY A 147 -7.68 13.10 0.98
CA GLY A 147 -8.92 12.35 0.94
C GLY A 147 -8.75 10.97 1.58
N ARG A 148 -8.98 9.92 0.83
CA ARG A 148 -8.81 8.54 1.30
C ARG A 148 -7.45 7.94 0.95
N PHE A 149 -6.56 8.74 0.37
CA PHE A 149 -5.21 8.27 0.03
C PHE A 149 -4.24 8.58 1.16
N VAL A 150 -3.49 7.58 1.57
CA VAL A 150 -2.42 7.73 2.57
C VAL A 150 -1.14 7.19 1.94
N THR A 151 -0.13 8.03 1.84
CA THR A 151 1.18 7.61 1.34
C THR A 151 2.25 7.94 2.37
N ALA A 152 3.31 7.13 2.41
CA ALA A 152 4.43 7.33 3.32
C ALA A 152 5.74 7.06 2.59
N CYS A 153 6.83 7.69 3.06
CA CYS A 153 8.08 7.75 2.27
C CYS A 153 9.05 6.60 2.53
N GLY A 154 8.83 5.78 3.53
CA GLY A 154 9.76 4.67 3.77
C GLY A 154 9.65 4.05 5.15
N PRO A 155 10.58 3.12 5.49
CA PRO A 155 10.47 2.33 6.72
C PRO A 155 10.44 3.16 8.00
N HIS A 156 11.15 4.28 8.04
CA HIS A 156 11.16 5.15 9.23
C HIS A 156 9.81 5.81 9.49
N ALA A 157 8.94 5.88 8.49
CA ALA A 157 7.59 6.43 8.61
C ALA A 157 6.53 5.35 8.86
N ALA A 158 6.91 4.07 9.01
CA ALA A 158 5.95 2.97 9.12
C ALA A 158 5.01 3.12 10.33
N ASN A 159 5.52 3.59 11.48
CA ASN A 159 4.69 3.82 12.66
C ASN A 159 3.66 4.93 12.42
N ASP A 160 4.08 6.07 11.89
CA ASP A 160 3.18 7.18 11.60
C ASP A 160 2.14 6.80 10.53
N PHE A 161 2.57 6.03 9.54
CA PHE A 161 1.69 5.47 8.53
C PHE A 161 0.58 4.60 9.17
N GLY A 162 0.99 3.69 10.05
CA GLY A 162 0.04 2.84 10.78
C GLY A 162 -0.94 3.64 11.63
N ARG A 163 -0.45 4.65 12.34
CA ARG A 163 -1.32 5.53 13.16
C ARG A 163 -2.36 6.25 12.30
N LYS A 164 -1.95 6.76 11.17
CA LYS A 164 -2.85 7.48 10.26
C LYS A 164 -3.92 6.55 9.69
N LEU A 165 -3.55 5.33 9.33
CA LEU A 165 -4.50 4.32 8.87
C LEU A 165 -5.55 3.99 9.94
N ILE A 166 -5.10 3.82 11.18
CA ILE A 166 -5.99 3.55 12.31
C ILE A 166 -6.98 4.70 12.50
N GLU A 167 -6.50 5.96 12.46
CA GLU A 167 -7.37 7.13 12.57
C GLU A 167 -8.43 7.14 11.45
N MET A 168 -8.02 6.89 10.22
CA MET A 168 -8.93 6.92 9.08
C MET A 168 -9.96 5.81 9.13
N LEU A 169 -9.58 4.62 9.60
CA LEU A 169 -10.52 3.52 9.77
C LEU A 169 -11.56 3.83 10.86
N LYS A 170 -11.17 4.54 11.92
CA LYS A 170 -12.10 4.99 12.96
C LYS A 170 -13.12 5.99 12.43
N GLU A 171 -12.70 6.90 11.56
CA GLU A 171 -13.56 7.92 10.96
C GLU A 171 -14.63 7.32 10.03
N GLN A 172 -14.38 6.12 9.47
CA GLN A 172 -15.35 5.42 8.61
C GLN A 172 -16.49 4.76 9.40
N HIS A 173 -16.29 4.54 10.67
CA HIS A 173 -17.22 3.89 11.56
C HIS A 173 -17.62 4.82 12.70
#